data_a33faf01c00f1aea75b3cbbb129a157e
#
_entry.id   a33faf01c00f1aea75b3cbbb129a157e
#
_cell.length_a   1.000
_cell.length_b   1.000
_cell.length_c   1.000
_cell.angle_alpha   90.00
_cell.angle_beta   90.00
_cell.angle_gamma   90.00
#
_symmetry.space_group_name_H-M   'P 1'
#
loop_
_entity.id
_entity.type
_entity.pdbx_description
1 polymer ?
#
loop_
_entity_poly.entity_id
_entity_poly.type
_entity_poly.pdbx_seq_one_letter_code
_entity_poly.pdbx_strand_id
1 'polypeptide(L)'
;MELRHLRCFLIVAEELHFARAAERLHIDQSPLSRTIKELEEELGVRLFIRTTRNTQLTRAGRQLLEHVPRIFTALDQARDGVKSATNGFLGQLRTALSDGVTPTRLSTLLARCREEDPEVEMRLFEVPLGLQIKGLHEDLYDVGFSMAEDGGDGILVTPAWEDELMVAVPARHPVLAFKQVPLKEVLRYPLALGDPAVCEGHARQIDRFLRKLDQETDWVAYTGPE
;
A
#
# COMPACT_ATOMS: atom_id res chain seq x y z
N MET A 1 5.41 -28.46 8.33
CA MET A 1 5.67 -27.16 7.62
C MET A 1 6.23 -26.16 8.59
N GLU A 2 7.40 -25.57 8.29
CA GLU A 2 8.09 -24.60 9.14
C GLU A 2 8.13 -23.23 8.45
N LEU A 3 8.28 -22.15 9.22
CA LEU A 3 8.38 -20.79 8.67
C LEU A 3 9.54 -20.63 7.68
N ARG A 4 10.64 -21.37 7.87
CA ARG A 4 11.75 -21.35 6.90
C ARG A 4 11.35 -21.88 5.53
N HIS A 5 10.49 -22.90 5.47
CA HIS A 5 9.97 -23.45 4.21
C HIS A 5 9.13 -22.41 3.47
N LEU A 6 8.26 -21.69 4.20
CA LEU A 6 7.42 -20.63 3.64
C LEU A 6 8.24 -19.44 3.16
N ARG A 7 9.30 -19.05 3.89
CA ARG A 7 10.22 -17.99 3.46
C ARG A 7 10.95 -18.34 2.18
N CYS A 8 11.50 -19.55 2.10
CA CYS A 8 12.15 -20.04 0.89
C CYS A 8 11.17 -20.09 -0.29
N PHE A 9 9.95 -20.58 -0.06
CA PHE A 9 8.90 -20.63 -1.07
C PHE A 9 8.58 -19.21 -1.59
N LEU A 10 8.36 -18.24 -0.72
CA LEU A 10 8.02 -16.86 -1.08
C LEU A 10 9.11 -16.24 -1.99
N ILE A 11 10.38 -16.34 -1.59
CA ILE A 11 11.48 -15.77 -2.37
C ILE A 11 11.63 -16.48 -3.72
N VAL A 12 11.46 -17.80 -3.80
CA VAL A 12 11.49 -18.52 -5.09
C VAL A 12 10.30 -18.15 -5.97
N ALA A 13 9.13 -17.87 -5.38
CA ALA A 13 7.92 -17.45 -6.09
C ALA A 13 8.06 -16.03 -6.68
N GLU A 14 8.74 -15.13 -5.97
CA GLU A 14 9.05 -13.78 -6.44
C GLU A 14 10.10 -13.77 -7.56
N GLU A 15 11.20 -14.51 -7.38
CA GLU A 15 12.32 -14.54 -8.31
C GLU A 15 12.06 -15.40 -9.56
N LEU A 16 11.19 -16.41 -9.43
CA LEU A 16 10.96 -17.45 -10.45
C LEU A 16 12.28 -18.08 -10.98
N HIS A 17 13.33 -18.03 -10.13
CA HIS A 17 14.66 -18.51 -10.46
C HIS A 17 15.42 -18.94 -9.20
N PHE A 18 15.71 -20.24 -9.08
CA PHE A 18 16.30 -20.81 -7.87
C PHE A 18 17.68 -20.25 -7.51
N ALA A 19 18.55 -19.95 -8.49
CA ALA A 19 19.85 -19.39 -8.18
C ALA A 19 19.73 -17.96 -7.63
N ARG A 20 18.93 -17.06 -8.25
CA ARG A 20 18.69 -15.71 -7.73
C ARG A 20 18.02 -15.74 -6.36
N ALA A 21 17.06 -16.62 -6.16
CA ALA A 21 16.42 -16.80 -4.86
C ALA A 21 17.43 -17.24 -3.79
N ALA A 22 18.37 -18.12 -4.12
CA ALA A 22 19.42 -18.59 -3.21
C ALA A 22 20.39 -17.44 -2.87
N GLU A 23 20.80 -16.63 -3.86
CA GLU A 23 21.61 -15.42 -3.65
C GLU A 23 20.92 -14.44 -2.72
N ARG A 24 19.62 -14.16 -2.94
CA ARG A 24 18.83 -13.26 -2.09
C ARG A 24 18.66 -13.77 -0.66
N LEU A 25 18.65 -15.10 -0.47
CA LEU A 25 18.59 -15.74 0.85
C LEU A 25 19.97 -15.93 1.48
N HIS A 26 21.05 -15.60 0.78
CA HIS A 26 22.44 -15.84 1.19
C HIS A 26 22.74 -17.30 1.55
N ILE A 27 22.22 -18.24 0.75
CA ILE A 27 22.44 -19.69 0.87
C ILE A 27 22.77 -20.28 -0.49
N ASP A 28 23.25 -21.52 -0.49
CA ASP A 28 23.47 -22.27 -1.73
C ASP A 28 22.13 -22.75 -2.34
N GLN A 29 22.11 -22.93 -3.66
CA GLN A 29 20.93 -23.40 -4.39
C GLN A 29 20.50 -24.82 -3.97
N SER A 30 21.43 -25.69 -3.62
CA SER A 30 21.14 -27.08 -3.26
C SER A 30 20.31 -27.20 -1.97
N PRO A 31 20.67 -26.55 -0.86
CA PRO A 31 19.81 -26.45 0.34
C PRO A 31 18.44 -25.86 0.04
N LEU A 32 18.37 -24.76 -0.75
CA LEU A 32 17.10 -24.14 -1.12
C LEU A 32 16.19 -25.15 -1.86
N SER A 33 16.75 -25.85 -2.86
CA SER A 33 16.01 -26.87 -3.62
C SER A 33 15.48 -28.00 -2.74
N ARG A 34 16.27 -28.42 -1.72
CA ARG A 34 15.86 -29.42 -0.76
C ARG A 34 14.72 -28.92 0.12
N THR A 35 14.84 -27.73 0.67
CA THR A 35 13.79 -27.09 1.49
C THR A 35 12.46 -26.99 0.75
N ILE A 36 12.49 -26.60 -0.53
CA ILE A 36 11.27 -26.56 -1.35
C ILE A 36 10.71 -27.96 -1.59
N LYS A 37 11.57 -28.94 -1.85
CA LYS A 37 11.12 -30.32 -2.03
C LYS A 37 10.48 -30.90 -0.75
N GLU A 38 11.06 -30.64 0.42
CA GLU A 38 10.50 -31.01 1.72
C GLU A 38 9.10 -30.40 1.92
N LEU A 39 8.92 -29.12 1.56
CA LEU A 39 7.61 -28.46 1.62
C LEU A 39 6.60 -29.11 0.66
N GLU A 40 7.00 -29.39 -0.59
CA GLU A 40 6.15 -30.07 -1.59
C GLU A 40 5.76 -31.49 -1.15
N GLU A 41 6.68 -32.23 -0.53
CA GLU A 41 6.44 -33.58 0.01
C GLU A 41 5.46 -33.51 1.18
N GLU A 42 5.62 -32.58 2.10
CA GLU A 42 4.73 -32.40 3.24
C GLU A 42 3.31 -32.02 2.83
N LEU A 43 3.17 -31.15 1.82
CA LEU A 43 1.87 -30.71 1.27
C LEU A 43 1.28 -31.75 0.29
N GLY A 44 2.06 -32.74 -0.14
CA GLY A 44 1.65 -33.77 -1.11
C GLY A 44 1.42 -33.24 -2.53
N VAL A 45 1.87 -32.01 -2.85
CA VAL A 45 1.66 -31.39 -4.15
C VAL A 45 2.90 -30.61 -4.61
N ARG A 46 3.09 -30.50 -5.92
CA ARG A 46 4.12 -29.63 -6.50
C ARG A 46 3.67 -28.18 -6.48
N LEU A 47 4.56 -27.32 -6.02
CA LEU A 47 4.35 -25.87 -6.00
C LEU A 47 4.96 -25.17 -7.21
N PHE A 48 6.03 -25.77 -7.76
CA PHE A 48 6.74 -25.25 -8.93
C PHE A 48 6.83 -26.27 -10.07
N ILE A 49 6.69 -25.76 -11.29
CA ILE A 49 7.07 -26.46 -12.52
C ILE A 49 8.49 -26.00 -12.86
N ARG A 50 9.43 -26.94 -12.89
CA ARG A 50 10.84 -26.66 -13.20
C ARG A 50 11.16 -27.17 -14.60
N THR A 51 11.65 -26.28 -15.45
CA THR A 51 12.28 -26.64 -16.73
C THR A 51 13.74 -26.23 -16.69
N THR A 52 14.53 -26.66 -17.65
CA THR A 52 15.95 -26.28 -17.75
C THR A 52 16.17 -24.78 -17.96
N ARG A 53 15.12 -24.04 -18.33
CA ARG A 53 15.22 -22.60 -18.67
C ARG A 53 14.30 -21.72 -17.83
N ASN A 54 13.32 -22.29 -17.11
CA ASN A 54 12.31 -21.48 -16.43
C ASN A 54 11.71 -22.20 -15.21
N THR A 55 11.33 -21.43 -14.21
CA THR A 55 10.56 -21.86 -13.05
C THR A 55 9.20 -21.14 -13.06
N GLN A 56 8.11 -21.85 -12.88
CA GLN A 56 6.76 -21.29 -12.85
C GLN A 56 5.99 -21.86 -11.67
N LEU A 57 5.07 -21.08 -11.11
CA LEU A 57 4.16 -21.58 -10.08
C LEU A 57 3.10 -22.50 -10.69
N THR A 58 2.83 -23.62 -10.00
CA THR A 58 1.64 -24.43 -10.25
C THR A 58 0.37 -23.68 -9.78
N ARG A 59 -0.81 -24.27 -9.99
CA ARG A 59 -2.04 -23.76 -9.40
C ARG A 59 -1.97 -23.80 -7.86
N ALA A 60 -1.44 -24.87 -7.28
CA ALA A 60 -1.23 -25.00 -5.84
C ALA A 60 -0.20 -23.97 -5.32
N GLY A 61 0.89 -23.72 -6.08
CA GLY A 61 1.86 -22.69 -5.73
C GLY A 61 1.25 -21.29 -5.71
N ARG A 62 0.38 -20.93 -6.67
CA ARG A 62 -0.33 -19.64 -6.66
C ARG A 62 -1.26 -19.52 -5.46
N GLN A 63 -2.01 -20.57 -5.12
CA GLN A 63 -2.85 -20.59 -3.93
C GLN A 63 -2.03 -20.39 -2.64
N LEU A 64 -0.91 -21.09 -2.51
CA LEU A 64 -0.04 -20.93 -1.34
C LEU A 64 0.53 -19.50 -1.28
N LEU A 65 0.90 -18.90 -2.43
CA LEU A 65 1.43 -17.52 -2.50
C LEU A 65 0.43 -16.47 -2.01
N GLU A 66 -0.87 -16.69 -2.18
CA GLU A 66 -1.92 -15.79 -1.66
C GLU A 66 -1.98 -15.79 -0.11
N HIS A 67 -1.58 -16.88 0.54
CA HIS A 67 -1.68 -17.05 1.99
C HIS A 67 -0.37 -16.77 2.74
N VAL A 68 0.78 -17.08 2.16
CA VAL A 68 2.09 -16.99 2.85
C VAL A 68 2.41 -15.59 3.36
N PRO A 69 2.18 -14.48 2.62
CA PRO A 69 2.41 -13.14 3.14
C PRO A 69 1.62 -12.86 4.44
N ARG A 70 0.36 -13.28 4.52
CA ARG A 70 -0.49 -13.12 5.71
C ARG A 70 0.05 -13.84 6.94
N ILE A 71 0.67 -15.01 6.76
CA ILE A 71 1.31 -15.75 7.85
C ILE A 71 2.49 -14.96 8.43
N PHE A 72 3.33 -14.37 7.57
CA PHE A 72 4.44 -13.53 8.02
C PHE A 72 3.95 -12.25 8.66
N THR A 73 2.91 -11.63 8.12
CA THR A 73 2.23 -10.48 8.74
C THR A 73 1.76 -10.81 10.15
N ALA A 74 1.02 -11.91 10.33
CA ALA A 74 0.52 -12.33 11.64
C ALA A 74 1.68 -12.61 12.64
N LEU A 75 2.78 -13.18 12.15
CA LEU A 75 3.98 -13.42 12.97
C LEU A 75 4.62 -12.10 13.43
N ASP A 76 4.78 -11.14 12.52
CA ASP A 76 5.36 -9.85 12.85
C ASP A 76 4.45 -9.05 13.78
N GLN A 77 3.13 -9.11 13.58
CA GLN A 77 2.14 -8.55 14.51
C GLN A 77 2.25 -9.13 15.92
N ALA A 78 2.37 -10.47 16.03
CA ALA A 78 2.55 -11.12 17.32
C ALA A 78 3.83 -10.66 18.02
N ARG A 79 4.94 -10.55 17.28
CA ARG A 79 6.22 -10.03 17.80
C ARG A 79 6.11 -8.59 18.27
N ASP A 80 5.45 -7.76 17.48
CA ASP A 80 5.27 -6.35 17.79
C ASP A 80 4.34 -6.15 18.97
N GLY A 81 3.26 -6.92 19.08
CA GLY A 81 2.38 -6.93 20.25
C GLY A 81 3.12 -7.28 21.54
N VAL A 82 4.00 -8.28 21.51
CA VAL A 82 4.86 -8.60 22.67
C VAL A 82 5.78 -7.45 23.04
N LYS A 83 6.41 -6.78 22.05
CA LYS A 83 7.27 -5.61 22.29
C LYS A 83 6.48 -4.43 22.85
N SER A 84 5.30 -4.13 22.31
CA SER A 84 4.42 -3.07 22.81
C SER A 84 4.02 -3.32 24.25
N ALA A 85 3.63 -4.54 24.61
CA ALA A 85 3.34 -4.91 25.98
C ALA A 85 4.53 -4.73 26.92
N THR A 86 5.76 -5.05 26.46
CA THR A 86 7.00 -4.82 27.23
C THR A 86 7.26 -3.33 27.46
N ASN A 87 6.85 -2.47 26.53
CA ASN A 87 6.99 -1.01 26.63
C ASN A 87 5.84 -0.33 27.40
N GLY A 88 4.91 -1.10 27.96
CA GLY A 88 3.79 -0.60 28.77
C GLY A 88 2.54 -0.23 27.98
N PHE A 89 2.47 -0.58 26.67
CA PHE A 89 1.27 -0.40 25.87
C PHE A 89 0.35 -1.60 26.01
N LEU A 90 -0.97 -1.33 26.12
CA LEU A 90 -2.02 -2.35 26.15
C LEU A 90 -2.46 -2.81 24.75
N GLY A 91 -2.14 -2.02 23.73
CA GLY A 91 -2.51 -2.31 22.34
C GLY A 91 -1.68 -1.52 21.33
N GLN A 92 -1.87 -1.85 20.05
CA GLN A 92 -1.25 -1.17 18.93
C GLN A 92 -2.29 -0.86 17.87
N LEU A 93 -2.29 0.38 17.36
CA LEU A 93 -3.09 0.81 16.21
C LEU A 93 -2.17 1.07 15.01
N ARG A 94 -2.29 0.25 13.97
CA ARG A 94 -1.53 0.36 12.73
C ARG A 94 -2.31 1.17 11.72
N THR A 95 -1.82 2.36 11.44
CA THR A 95 -2.49 3.32 10.58
C THR A 95 -1.73 3.50 9.27
N ALA A 96 -2.36 3.15 8.16
CA ALA A 96 -1.81 3.38 6.83
C ALA A 96 -2.22 4.77 6.31
N LEU A 97 -1.28 5.49 5.74
CA LEU A 97 -1.49 6.80 5.13
C LEU A 97 -1.19 6.70 3.64
N SER A 98 -2.14 7.06 2.80
CA SER A 98 -1.88 7.23 1.37
C SER A 98 -1.74 8.70 1.00
N ASP A 99 -1.53 8.97 -0.28
CA ASP A 99 -1.38 10.31 -0.83
C ASP A 99 -2.56 11.25 -0.48
N GLY A 100 -2.25 12.53 -0.33
CA GLY A 100 -3.23 13.61 -0.14
C GLY A 100 -3.72 13.82 1.29
N VAL A 101 -3.25 13.04 2.26
CA VAL A 101 -3.59 13.25 3.67
C VAL A 101 -2.88 14.49 4.22
N THR A 102 -3.66 15.48 4.69
CA THR A 102 -3.14 16.77 5.17
C THR A 102 -2.38 16.59 6.49
N PRO A 103 -1.05 16.85 6.55
CA PRO A 103 -0.24 16.60 7.75
C PRO A 103 -0.75 17.32 9.01
N THR A 104 -1.25 18.56 8.88
CA THR A 104 -1.75 19.35 10.01
C THR A 104 -2.99 18.73 10.64
N ARG A 105 -3.94 18.24 9.82
CA ARG A 105 -5.14 17.57 10.31
C ARG A 105 -4.79 16.26 10.99
N LEU A 106 -3.95 15.47 10.35
CA LEU A 106 -3.47 14.20 10.89
C LEU A 106 -2.75 14.39 12.22
N SER A 107 -1.80 15.32 12.34
CA SER A 107 -1.05 15.54 13.59
C SER A 107 -1.95 15.98 14.74
N THR A 108 -2.99 16.79 14.46
CA THR A 108 -3.99 17.15 15.47
C THR A 108 -4.79 15.94 15.95
N LEU A 109 -5.21 15.07 15.02
CA LEU A 109 -5.92 13.83 15.35
C LEU A 109 -5.04 12.90 16.20
N LEU A 110 -3.78 12.70 15.78
CA LEU A 110 -2.83 11.83 16.48
C LEU A 110 -2.52 12.34 17.90
N ALA A 111 -2.36 13.66 18.06
CA ALA A 111 -2.17 14.27 19.38
C ALA A 111 -3.35 13.97 20.30
N ARG A 112 -4.57 14.14 19.80
CA ARG A 112 -5.79 13.84 20.53
C ARG A 112 -5.94 12.35 20.89
N CYS A 113 -5.68 11.45 19.96
CA CYS A 113 -5.68 10.01 20.25
C CYS A 113 -4.68 9.66 21.35
N ARG A 114 -3.49 10.29 21.35
CA ARG A 114 -2.47 10.05 22.37
C ARG A 114 -2.89 10.58 23.75
N GLU A 115 -3.68 11.65 23.79
CA GLU A 115 -4.25 12.19 25.04
C GLU A 115 -5.39 11.31 25.58
N GLU A 116 -6.26 10.82 24.69
CA GLU A 116 -7.43 10.00 25.06
C GLU A 116 -7.04 8.55 25.41
N ASP A 117 -6.11 7.95 24.63
CA ASP A 117 -5.67 6.55 24.76
C ASP A 117 -4.14 6.41 24.84
N PRO A 118 -3.49 6.91 25.90
CA PRO A 118 -2.02 6.91 26.02
C PRO A 118 -1.41 5.50 26.06
N GLU A 119 -2.21 4.49 26.35
CA GLU A 119 -1.79 3.07 26.44
C GLU A 119 -1.85 2.36 25.07
N VAL A 120 -2.24 3.06 23.98
CA VAL A 120 -2.25 2.53 22.63
C VAL A 120 -1.02 3.04 21.87
N GLU A 121 -0.16 2.12 21.42
CA GLU A 121 0.96 2.47 20.53
C GLU A 121 0.43 2.73 19.12
N MET A 122 0.57 3.97 18.63
CA MET A 122 0.20 4.31 17.26
C MET A 122 1.38 4.14 16.31
N ARG A 123 1.22 3.35 15.26
CA ARG A 123 2.21 3.17 14.19
C ARG A 123 1.66 3.67 12.86
N LEU A 124 2.45 4.51 12.20
CA LEU A 124 2.09 5.12 10.92
C LEU A 124 2.92 4.51 9.80
N PHE A 125 2.25 4.20 8.70
CA PHE A 125 2.84 3.62 7.49
C PHE A 125 2.42 4.44 6.29
N GLU A 126 3.38 5.06 5.60
CA GLU A 126 3.11 5.74 4.34
C GLU A 126 3.19 4.72 3.19
N VAL A 127 2.09 4.52 2.49
CA VAL A 127 1.96 3.52 1.43
C VAL A 127 1.03 4.02 0.31
N PRO A 128 1.26 3.62 -0.95
CA PRO A 128 0.33 3.88 -2.03
C PRO A 128 -1.07 3.32 -1.74
N LEU A 129 -2.12 3.97 -2.26
CA LEU A 129 -3.53 3.59 -2.02
C LEU A 129 -3.81 2.10 -2.31
N GLY A 130 -3.31 1.56 -3.42
CA GLY A 130 -3.51 0.15 -3.74
C GLY A 130 -2.88 -0.79 -2.71
N LEU A 131 -1.72 -0.45 -2.14
CA LEU A 131 -1.09 -1.22 -1.05
C LEU A 131 -1.79 -1.00 0.28
N GLN A 132 -2.34 0.18 0.54
CA GLN A 132 -3.17 0.44 1.72
C GLN A 132 -4.42 -0.45 1.73
N ILE A 133 -5.19 -0.44 0.64
CA ILE A 133 -6.39 -1.27 0.50
C ILE A 133 -6.05 -2.75 0.66
N LYS A 134 -5.00 -3.22 -0.03
CA LYS A 134 -4.53 -4.59 0.10
C LYS A 134 -4.14 -4.92 1.54
N GLY A 135 -3.40 -4.04 2.19
CA GLY A 135 -2.95 -4.23 3.57
C GLY A 135 -4.10 -4.24 4.59
N LEU A 136 -5.16 -3.47 4.38
CA LEU A 136 -6.39 -3.53 5.17
C LEU A 136 -7.09 -4.89 5.04
N HIS A 137 -7.20 -5.43 3.83
CA HIS A 137 -7.75 -6.78 3.60
C HIS A 137 -6.88 -7.91 4.15
N GLU A 138 -5.59 -7.69 4.28
CA GLU A 138 -4.62 -8.67 4.79
C GLU A 138 -4.30 -8.48 6.27
N ASP A 139 -5.08 -7.65 6.99
CA ASP A 139 -4.88 -7.32 8.40
C ASP A 139 -3.49 -6.74 8.72
N LEU A 140 -2.80 -6.16 7.72
CA LEU A 140 -1.56 -5.42 7.91
C LEU A 140 -1.79 -4.11 8.65
N TYR A 141 -2.92 -3.47 8.37
CA TYR A 141 -3.34 -2.19 8.94
C TYR A 141 -4.73 -2.33 9.55
N ASP A 142 -4.98 -1.59 10.61
CA ASP A 142 -6.27 -1.55 11.30
C ASP A 142 -7.16 -0.44 10.75
N VAL A 143 -6.54 0.68 10.31
CA VAL A 143 -7.20 1.84 9.73
C VAL A 143 -6.36 2.45 8.63
N GLY A 144 -6.99 3.09 7.66
CA GLY A 144 -6.33 3.83 6.58
C GLY A 144 -6.89 5.23 6.41
N PHE A 145 -6.04 6.22 6.15
CA PHE A 145 -6.44 7.54 5.70
C PHE A 145 -6.06 7.73 4.24
N SER A 146 -7.00 8.16 3.43
CA SER A 146 -6.81 8.36 2.00
C SER A 146 -7.77 9.41 1.45
N MET A 147 -7.53 9.82 0.21
CA MET A 147 -8.47 10.64 -0.58
C MET A 147 -9.52 9.78 -1.31
N ALA A 148 -9.49 8.46 -1.16
CA ALA A 148 -10.44 7.55 -1.80
C ALA A 148 -11.79 7.57 -1.07
N GLU A 149 -12.89 7.62 -1.83
CA GLU A 149 -14.24 7.51 -1.30
C GLU A 149 -14.76 6.06 -1.31
N ASP A 150 -14.00 5.14 -1.88
CA ASP A 150 -14.32 3.71 -1.97
C ASP A 150 -13.08 2.88 -1.62
N GLY A 151 -13.24 1.97 -0.71
CA GLY A 151 -12.20 1.04 -0.25
C GLY A 151 -12.33 -0.37 -0.86
N GLY A 152 -13.35 -0.60 -1.71
CA GLY A 152 -13.71 -1.93 -2.20
C GLY A 152 -14.50 -2.76 -1.18
N ASP A 153 -14.78 -4.01 -1.54
CA ASP A 153 -15.59 -4.91 -0.72
C ASP A 153 -14.97 -5.13 0.67
N GLY A 154 -15.81 -5.04 1.71
CA GLY A 154 -15.41 -5.34 3.08
C GLY A 154 -14.67 -4.22 3.83
N ILE A 155 -14.42 -3.06 3.21
CA ILE A 155 -13.84 -1.89 3.85
C ILE A 155 -14.90 -0.80 4.02
N LEU A 156 -15.14 -0.38 5.27
CA LEU A 156 -16.01 0.75 5.56
C LEU A 156 -15.22 2.04 5.39
N VAL A 157 -15.70 2.92 4.52
CA VAL A 157 -15.13 4.26 4.30
C VAL A 157 -16.05 5.32 4.88
N THR A 158 -15.50 6.20 5.71
CA THR A 158 -16.22 7.35 6.31
C THR A 158 -15.42 8.62 6.12
N PRO A 159 -16.07 9.78 5.83
CA PRO A 159 -15.37 11.06 5.77
C PRO A 159 -14.76 11.41 7.14
N ALA A 160 -13.46 11.70 7.17
CA ALA A 160 -12.77 12.12 8.39
C ALA A 160 -12.75 13.65 8.52
N TRP A 161 -12.49 14.34 7.42
CA TRP A 161 -12.54 15.82 7.31
C TRP A 161 -12.64 16.27 5.86
N GLU A 162 -12.88 17.55 5.66
CA GLU A 162 -12.91 18.20 4.37
C GLU A 162 -11.81 19.25 4.30
N ASP A 163 -11.10 19.32 3.18
CA ASP A 163 -10.12 20.34 2.87
C ASP A 163 -10.50 21.06 1.57
N GLU A 164 -10.19 22.35 1.48
CA GLU A 164 -10.43 23.12 0.27
C GLU A 164 -9.44 22.69 -0.84
N LEU A 165 -9.95 22.45 -2.05
CA LEU A 165 -9.12 22.22 -3.20
C LEU A 165 -8.50 23.55 -3.67
N MET A 166 -7.18 23.61 -3.72
CA MET A 166 -6.43 24.79 -4.15
C MET A 166 -5.61 24.52 -5.40
N VAL A 167 -5.40 25.57 -6.19
CA VAL A 167 -4.55 25.54 -7.37
C VAL A 167 -3.31 26.39 -7.11
N ALA A 168 -2.14 25.78 -7.30
CA ALA A 168 -0.86 26.51 -7.28
C ALA A 168 -0.61 27.15 -8.66
N VAL A 169 -0.37 28.44 -8.68
CA VAL A 169 -0.13 29.20 -9.92
C VAL A 169 1.03 30.19 -9.76
N PRO A 170 1.72 30.58 -10.85
CA PRO A 170 2.72 31.63 -10.81
C PRO A 170 2.16 32.95 -10.27
N ALA A 171 3.00 33.78 -9.61
CA ALA A 171 2.60 35.03 -8.96
C ALA A 171 1.93 36.08 -9.88
N ARG A 172 1.96 35.90 -11.18
CA ARG A 172 1.33 36.83 -12.17
C ARG A 172 0.25 36.11 -13.00
N HIS A 173 -0.28 35.00 -12.52
CA HIS A 173 -1.28 34.25 -13.27
C HIS A 173 -2.63 34.97 -13.28
N PRO A 174 -3.36 34.99 -14.42
CA PRO A 174 -4.65 35.72 -14.54
C PRO A 174 -5.70 35.23 -13.54
N VAL A 175 -5.69 33.95 -13.13
CA VAL A 175 -6.66 33.43 -12.16
C VAL A 175 -6.53 34.04 -10.76
N LEU A 176 -5.43 34.74 -10.44
CA LEU A 176 -5.26 35.46 -9.19
C LEU A 176 -6.20 36.71 -9.05
N ALA A 177 -6.85 37.10 -10.13
CA ALA A 177 -7.90 38.15 -10.07
C ALA A 177 -9.17 37.67 -9.33
N PHE A 178 -9.34 36.35 -9.15
CA PHE A 178 -10.47 35.79 -8.45
C PHE A 178 -10.13 35.50 -6.98
N LYS A 179 -11.06 35.79 -6.07
CA LYS A 179 -10.94 35.33 -4.66
C LYS A 179 -11.18 33.84 -4.50
N GLN A 180 -12.16 33.34 -5.23
CA GLN A 180 -12.43 31.90 -5.42
C GLN A 180 -12.50 31.71 -6.92
N VAL A 181 -11.64 30.81 -7.43
CA VAL A 181 -11.54 30.57 -8.86
C VAL A 181 -12.59 29.53 -9.25
N PRO A 182 -13.53 29.84 -10.14
CA PRO A 182 -14.41 28.82 -10.70
C PRO A 182 -13.58 27.75 -11.41
N LEU A 183 -13.90 26.48 -11.22
CA LEU A 183 -13.16 25.38 -11.84
C LEU A 183 -13.07 25.51 -13.36
N LYS A 184 -14.13 26.01 -14.01
CA LYS A 184 -14.13 26.31 -15.46
C LYS A 184 -13.05 27.31 -15.89
N GLU A 185 -12.67 28.25 -15.04
CA GLU A 185 -11.58 29.19 -15.33
C GLU A 185 -10.21 28.52 -15.15
N VAL A 186 -10.07 27.62 -14.17
CA VAL A 186 -8.85 26.81 -14.00
C VAL A 186 -8.62 25.94 -15.23
N LEU A 187 -9.66 25.28 -15.73
CA LEU A 187 -9.61 24.38 -16.87
C LEU A 187 -9.33 25.05 -18.24
N ARG A 188 -9.27 26.38 -18.29
CA ARG A 188 -8.80 27.12 -19.49
C ARG A 188 -7.29 27.05 -19.67
N TYR A 189 -6.58 26.56 -18.67
CA TYR A 189 -5.12 26.47 -18.67
C TYR A 189 -4.69 25.01 -18.55
N PRO A 190 -3.54 24.66 -19.13
CA PRO A 190 -2.96 23.33 -18.91
C PRO A 190 -2.70 23.10 -17.42
N LEU A 191 -3.12 21.94 -16.91
CA LEU A 191 -2.92 21.55 -15.52
C LEU A 191 -1.73 20.58 -15.42
N ALA A 192 -0.82 20.86 -14.48
CA ALA A 192 0.18 19.90 -14.04
C ALA A 192 -0.41 19.13 -12.86
N LEU A 193 -0.55 17.84 -13.01
CA LEU A 193 -1.08 16.95 -11.98
C LEU A 193 0.00 15.96 -11.54
N GLY A 194 -0.14 15.43 -10.33
CA GLY A 194 0.70 14.34 -9.85
C GLY A 194 0.54 13.09 -10.72
N ASP A 195 1.60 12.28 -10.79
CA ASP A 195 1.57 11.00 -11.48
C ASP A 195 0.48 10.09 -10.86
N PRO A 196 -0.51 9.62 -11.62
CA PRO A 196 -1.56 8.75 -11.12
C PRO A 196 -1.04 7.43 -10.52
N ALA A 197 0.14 6.97 -10.90
CA ALA A 197 0.77 5.78 -10.33
C ALA A 197 1.32 6.03 -8.91
N VAL A 198 1.63 7.29 -8.58
CA VAL A 198 2.17 7.70 -7.27
C VAL A 198 1.07 8.30 -6.39
N CYS A 199 0.20 9.13 -6.97
CA CYS A 199 -0.86 9.86 -6.28
C CYS A 199 -2.24 9.36 -6.73
N GLU A 200 -2.49 8.05 -6.60
CA GLU A 200 -3.70 7.38 -7.13
C GLU A 200 -4.99 7.93 -6.52
N GLY A 201 -5.03 8.15 -5.20
CA GLY A 201 -6.21 8.66 -4.50
C GLY A 201 -6.56 10.06 -4.97
N HIS A 202 -5.57 10.94 -5.06
CA HIS A 202 -5.74 12.31 -5.55
C HIS A 202 -6.16 12.34 -7.04
N ALA A 203 -5.53 11.53 -7.88
CA ALA A 203 -5.87 11.44 -9.30
C ALA A 203 -7.32 10.98 -9.52
N ARG A 204 -7.77 9.96 -8.78
CA ARG A 204 -9.16 9.48 -8.82
C ARG A 204 -10.16 10.57 -8.40
N GLN A 205 -9.83 11.35 -7.39
CA GLN A 205 -10.67 12.45 -6.91
C GLN A 205 -10.79 13.55 -7.98
N ILE A 206 -9.67 13.98 -8.57
CA ILE A 206 -9.67 14.99 -9.64
C ILE A 206 -10.46 14.48 -10.85
N ASP A 207 -10.23 13.25 -11.31
CA ASP A 207 -10.98 12.66 -12.44
C ASP A 207 -12.50 12.69 -12.18
N ARG A 208 -12.92 12.39 -10.96
CA ARG A 208 -14.34 12.47 -10.57
C ARG A 208 -14.89 13.89 -10.62
N PHE A 209 -14.14 14.89 -10.13
CA PHE A 209 -14.54 16.30 -10.24
C PHE A 209 -14.71 16.74 -11.69
N LEU A 210 -13.81 16.29 -12.56
CA LEU A 210 -13.83 16.65 -13.98
C LEU A 210 -14.98 15.99 -14.72
N ARG A 211 -15.24 14.73 -14.46
CA ARG A 211 -16.40 14.01 -15.03
C ARG A 211 -17.74 14.66 -14.65
N LYS A 212 -17.84 15.18 -13.44
CA LYS A 212 -19.04 15.93 -13.01
C LYS A 212 -19.27 17.23 -13.80
N LEU A 213 -18.23 17.77 -14.44
CA LEU A 213 -18.32 18.99 -15.25
C LEU A 213 -18.59 18.74 -16.73
N ASP A 214 -18.71 17.47 -17.14
CA ASP A 214 -18.97 17.09 -18.53
C ASP A 214 -17.95 17.67 -19.54
N GLN A 215 -16.69 17.75 -19.13
CA GLN A 215 -15.60 18.29 -19.95
C GLN A 215 -14.53 17.23 -20.17
N GLU A 216 -14.22 16.96 -21.44
CA GLU A 216 -13.00 16.27 -21.82
C GLU A 216 -11.83 17.24 -21.60
N THR A 217 -10.90 16.87 -20.75
CA THR A 217 -9.72 17.68 -20.47
C THR A 217 -8.48 16.92 -20.92
N ASP A 218 -7.66 17.55 -21.76
CA ASP A 218 -6.34 17.03 -22.13
C ASP A 218 -5.40 17.10 -20.92
N TRP A 219 -4.96 15.94 -20.46
CA TRP A 219 -4.08 15.80 -19.31
C TRP A 219 -2.61 15.86 -19.72
N VAL A 220 -1.84 16.68 -19.05
CA VAL A 220 -0.38 16.59 -19.07
C VAL A 220 0.08 16.12 -17.70
N ALA A 221 0.41 14.84 -17.58
CA ALA A 221 1.06 14.32 -16.39
C ALA A 221 2.46 14.92 -16.27
N TYR A 222 2.79 15.54 -15.15
CA TYR A 222 4.14 15.96 -14.83
C TYR A 222 4.88 14.73 -14.26
N THR A 223 5.65 14.06 -15.09
CA THR A 223 6.72 13.17 -14.63
C THR A 223 7.91 14.07 -14.31
N GLY A 224 8.29 14.15 -13.03
CA GLY A 224 9.46 14.91 -12.60
C GLY A 224 10.72 14.59 -13.41
N PRO A 225 11.75 15.43 -13.33
CA PRO A 225 13.02 15.14 -13.99
C PRO A 225 13.59 13.82 -13.45
N GLU A 226 14.05 12.94 -14.38
CA GLU A 226 14.80 11.73 -14.09
C GLU A 226 16.05 12.00 -13.27
#